data_c793a5f5830acd47a6cdc12b19a5dcec
#
_entry.id   c793a5f5830acd47a6cdc12b19a5dcec
#
_cell.length_a   1.000
_cell.length_b   1.000
_cell.length_c   1.000
_cell.angle_alpha   90.00
_cell.angle_beta   90.00
_cell.angle_gamma   90.00
#
_symmetry.space_group_name_H-M   'P 1'
#
loop_
_entity.id
_entity.type
_entity.pdbx_description
1 polymer ?
#
loop_
_entity_poly.entity_id
_entity_poly.type
_entity_poly.pdbx_seq_one_letter_code
_entity_poly.pdbx_strand_id
1 'polypeptide(L)'
;MRSALAIALAMSVSAAIPAWAQNTQAPASAPMAAPAAAPPAPLPAAPAPAAAACNNPNALGVTRVVQIDTTGGPGFGFEHFKAYDFLRDHEVVLTFDDGPWPGNTPRVLKALADQCTKALFFPIGKHAGWHPEILKEVAGAGHTIGSHTWSHKDLTRVTPQEATDEIEKGIAAVSIALGNKPVGPFFRFPALRNPPEMVKYLGDRNVGIFSTDMYSFDFKMRKPDQVIKSVMAKLEKHGKGIILMHDFQHATSEALPEILKKLKDGGYKVVQVTGKTPVEPKKEYVDAVLKEIGGGLDEARPMSSVIKTISGN
;
A
#
# COMPACT_ATOMS: atom_id res chain seq x y z
N MET A 1 -69.33 7.50 -11.28
CA MET A 1 -70.49 7.15 -10.46
C MET A 1 -70.05 6.57 -9.14
N ARG A 2 -70.47 7.25 -8.06
CA ARG A 2 -70.57 6.85 -6.63
C ARG A 2 -69.20 6.62 -5.93
N SER A 3 -68.67 7.55 -5.18
CA SER A 3 -69.15 8.21 -3.93
C SER A 3 -69.02 7.34 -2.68
N ALA A 4 -68.19 7.84 -1.78
CA ALA A 4 -68.37 8.08 -0.34
C ALA A 4 -67.99 6.87 0.57
N LEU A 5 -67.51 6.99 1.79
CA LEU A 5 -67.64 8.02 2.81
C LEU A 5 -66.65 7.72 3.96
N ALA A 6 -66.12 8.74 4.57
CA ALA A 6 -65.32 8.74 5.79
C ALA A 6 -66.19 8.43 7.03
N ILE A 7 -65.58 7.84 8.08
CA ILE A 7 -66.05 8.04 9.47
C ILE A 7 -64.82 8.04 10.40
N ALA A 8 -64.60 9.18 11.04
CA ALA A 8 -63.75 9.38 12.19
C ALA A 8 -64.51 8.97 13.46
N LEU A 9 -63.80 8.33 14.39
CA LEU A 9 -64.32 8.23 15.77
C LEU A 9 -63.19 8.49 16.76
N ALA A 10 -63.26 9.66 17.38
CA ALA A 10 -62.46 10.04 18.52
C ALA A 10 -63.07 9.47 19.81
N MET A 11 -62.31 8.81 20.64
CA MET A 11 -62.63 8.57 22.04
C MET A 11 -61.51 9.00 22.95
N SER A 12 -61.78 10.06 23.69
CA SER A 12 -61.06 10.54 24.85
C SER A 12 -61.38 9.68 26.07
N VAL A 13 -60.35 9.21 26.77
CA VAL A 13 -60.49 8.68 28.12
C VAL A 13 -59.48 9.34 29.03
N SER A 14 -59.98 10.19 29.91
CA SER A 14 -59.27 10.71 31.07
C SER A 14 -59.24 9.66 32.18
N ALA A 15 -58.16 9.41 32.81
CA ALA A 15 -58.10 8.72 34.09
C ALA A 15 -57.00 9.27 34.99
N ALA A 16 -57.38 9.46 36.19
CA ALA A 16 -56.81 10.18 37.32
C ALA A 16 -55.47 9.62 37.86
N ILE A 17 -54.69 10.52 38.43
CA ILE A 17 -53.47 10.28 39.21
C ILE A 17 -53.87 10.07 40.69
N PRO A 18 -53.32 9.10 41.41
CA PRO A 18 -53.27 9.16 42.87
C PRO A 18 -51.88 9.58 43.34
N ALA A 19 -51.85 10.63 44.16
CA ALA A 19 -50.69 11.06 44.92
C ALA A 19 -50.48 10.09 46.10
N TRP A 20 -49.27 9.60 46.28
CA TRP A 20 -48.74 9.12 47.58
C TRP A 20 -47.29 9.36 47.78
N ALA A 21 -47.05 10.12 48.84
CA ALA A 21 -45.91 10.09 49.79
C ALA A 21 -44.49 10.36 49.25
N GLN A 22 -44.07 11.55 49.56
CA GLN A 22 -42.66 11.95 49.68
C GLN A 22 -41.96 11.11 50.75
N ASN A 23 -40.95 10.38 50.36
CA ASN A 23 -39.95 9.87 51.33
C ASN A 23 -38.60 10.52 51.05
N THR A 24 -38.30 11.48 51.92
CA THR A 24 -36.99 12.19 51.95
C THR A 24 -35.95 11.28 52.59
N GLN A 25 -35.13 10.61 51.78
CA GLN A 25 -33.83 10.10 52.21
C GLN A 25 -32.74 10.77 51.42
N ALA A 26 -31.86 11.47 52.13
CA ALA A 26 -30.68 12.07 51.56
C ALA A 26 -29.76 11.02 50.96
N PRO A 27 -29.18 11.22 49.79
CA PRO A 27 -28.22 10.28 49.21
C PRO A 27 -26.89 10.37 49.95
N ALA A 28 -26.40 9.21 50.39
CA ALA A 28 -25.06 9.06 50.93
C ALA A 28 -24.04 9.45 49.82
N SER A 29 -23.07 10.27 50.21
CA SER A 29 -21.94 10.69 49.37
C SER A 29 -21.14 9.48 48.90
N ALA A 30 -21.18 9.24 47.57
CA ALA A 30 -20.29 8.29 46.90
C ALA A 30 -18.83 8.81 46.96
N PRO A 31 -17.83 7.94 47.11
CA PRO A 31 -16.44 8.37 47.08
C PRO A 31 -16.09 8.88 45.68
N MET A 32 -15.49 10.07 45.60
CA MET A 32 -14.94 10.61 44.34
C MET A 32 -13.87 9.67 43.79
N ALA A 33 -14.10 9.10 42.62
CA ALA A 33 -13.09 8.41 41.85
C ALA A 33 -11.99 9.42 41.49
N ALA A 34 -10.74 9.04 41.78
CA ALA A 34 -9.58 9.80 41.31
C ALA A 34 -9.57 9.90 39.79
N PRO A 35 -9.15 11.02 39.18
CA PRO A 35 -9.08 11.15 37.74
C PRO A 35 -8.08 10.13 37.20
N ALA A 36 -8.52 9.34 36.22
CA ALA A 36 -7.65 8.42 35.47
C ALA A 36 -6.53 9.23 34.81
N ALA A 37 -5.28 8.81 35.02
CA ALA A 37 -4.12 9.42 34.40
C ALA A 37 -4.30 9.41 32.88
N ALA A 38 -4.09 10.55 32.24
CA ALA A 38 -4.10 10.68 30.79
C ALA A 38 -3.05 9.74 30.18
N PRO A 39 -3.33 9.08 29.03
CA PRO A 39 -2.33 8.27 28.35
C PRO A 39 -1.11 9.12 27.99
N PRO A 40 0.11 8.59 28.08
CA PRO A 40 1.32 9.31 27.73
C PRO A 40 1.24 9.80 26.27
N ALA A 41 1.67 11.03 26.03
CA ALA A 41 1.75 11.59 24.70
C ALA A 41 2.64 10.71 23.80
N PRO A 42 2.27 10.49 22.52
CA PRO A 42 3.11 9.75 21.61
C PRO A 42 4.48 10.42 21.48
N LEU A 43 5.54 9.63 21.62
CA LEU A 43 6.91 10.07 21.41
C LEU A 43 7.03 10.67 20.00
N PRO A 44 7.78 11.77 19.82
CA PRO A 44 8.03 12.31 18.49
C PRO A 44 8.69 11.24 17.62
N ALA A 45 8.15 11.00 16.45
CA ALA A 45 8.73 10.08 15.46
C ALA A 45 10.18 10.49 15.19
N ALA A 46 11.11 9.53 15.26
CA ALA A 46 12.48 9.77 14.91
C ALA A 46 12.55 10.36 13.50
N PRO A 47 13.41 11.36 13.23
CA PRO A 47 13.55 11.90 11.90
C PRO A 47 13.96 10.79 10.95
N ALA A 48 13.26 10.70 9.80
CA ALA A 48 13.62 9.78 8.73
C ALA A 48 15.09 10.01 8.37
N PRO A 49 15.88 8.94 8.08
CA PRO A 49 17.27 9.11 7.69
C PRO A 49 17.33 10.08 6.51
N ALA A 50 18.17 11.09 6.61
CA ALA A 50 18.38 12.07 5.56
C ALA A 50 18.73 11.30 4.28
N ALA A 51 17.90 11.47 3.24
CA ALA A 51 18.21 10.93 1.92
C ALA A 51 19.63 11.38 1.54
N ALA A 52 20.48 10.45 1.09
CA ALA A 52 21.81 10.76 0.64
C ALA A 52 21.75 11.98 -0.30
N ALA A 53 22.57 12.99 -0.03
CA ALA A 53 22.56 14.23 -0.78
C ALA A 53 22.74 13.90 -2.28
N CYS A 54 21.84 14.41 -3.11
CA CYS A 54 21.93 14.24 -4.54
C CYS A 54 23.13 14.98 -5.10
N ASN A 55 24.12 14.25 -5.61
CA ASN A 55 25.34 14.83 -6.17
C ASN A 55 25.17 15.25 -7.65
N ASN A 56 23.99 15.06 -8.26
CA ASN A 56 23.72 15.42 -9.65
C ASN A 56 22.92 16.74 -9.70
N PRO A 57 23.56 17.88 -9.97
CA PRO A 57 22.86 19.18 -10.02
C PRO A 57 21.85 19.25 -11.18
N ASN A 58 21.98 18.35 -12.15
CA ASN A 58 21.09 18.24 -13.29
C ASN A 58 20.08 17.08 -13.18
N ALA A 59 19.86 16.53 -11.99
CA ALA A 59 18.91 15.46 -11.79
C ALA A 59 17.47 15.90 -12.02
N LEU A 60 16.61 14.95 -12.37
CA LEU A 60 15.16 15.13 -12.39
C LEU A 60 14.64 15.47 -10.98
N GLY A 61 15.16 14.78 -9.97
CA GLY A 61 14.86 15.03 -8.56
C GLY A 61 13.45 14.65 -8.14
N VAL A 62 13.09 15.08 -6.93
CA VAL A 62 11.72 15.07 -6.39
C VAL A 62 11.29 16.52 -6.17
N THR A 63 10.23 16.96 -6.83
CA THR A 63 9.77 18.35 -6.75
C THR A 63 9.04 18.64 -5.44
N ARG A 64 8.25 17.68 -4.96
CA ARG A 64 7.55 17.74 -3.68
C ARG A 64 7.21 16.35 -3.15
N VAL A 65 7.00 16.29 -1.86
CA VAL A 65 6.48 15.08 -1.18
C VAL A 65 5.01 15.33 -0.86
N VAL A 66 4.16 14.36 -1.20
CA VAL A 66 2.75 14.33 -0.81
C VAL A 66 2.57 13.28 0.25
N GLN A 67 2.20 13.70 1.44
CA GLN A 67 1.80 12.79 2.52
C GLN A 67 0.28 12.57 2.46
N ILE A 68 -0.12 11.31 2.35
CA ILE A 68 -1.52 10.91 2.25
C ILE A 68 -2.01 10.38 3.60
N ASP A 69 -3.14 10.90 4.07
CA ASP A 69 -3.93 10.29 5.13
C ASP A 69 -4.81 9.19 4.49
N THR A 70 -4.54 7.95 4.84
CA THR A 70 -5.22 6.79 4.27
C THR A 70 -6.43 6.32 5.08
N THR A 71 -6.88 7.11 6.04
CA THR A 71 -8.08 6.80 6.84
C THR A 71 -9.28 6.55 5.91
N GLY A 72 -9.93 5.41 6.10
CA GLY A 72 -11.08 5.00 5.29
C GLY A 72 -10.74 4.45 3.89
N GLY A 73 -9.46 4.27 3.57
CA GLY A 73 -9.00 3.63 2.34
C GLY A 73 -9.29 4.42 1.06
N PRO A 74 -8.82 5.68 0.94
CA PRO A 74 -9.02 6.44 -0.29
C PRO A 74 -8.39 5.75 -1.49
N GLY A 75 -9.04 5.86 -2.65
CA GLY A 75 -8.53 5.34 -3.91
C GLY A 75 -7.94 6.44 -4.80
N PHE A 76 -6.84 6.13 -5.51
CA PHE A 76 -6.09 7.03 -6.38
C PHE A 76 -5.87 6.42 -7.76
N GLY A 77 -5.83 7.26 -8.79
CA GLY A 77 -5.64 6.88 -10.19
C GLY A 77 -6.95 6.76 -10.96
N PHE A 78 -7.06 7.54 -12.03
CA PHE A 78 -8.30 7.78 -12.77
C PHE A 78 -8.84 6.56 -13.54
N GLU A 79 -8.05 5.50 -13.70
CA GLU A 79 -8.58 4.26 -14.28
C GLU A 79 -9.77 3.74 -13.46
N HIS A 80 -9.72 3.85 -12.10
CA HIS A 80 -10.76 3.36 -11.22
C HIS A 80 -11.28 4.37 -10.20
N PHE A 81 -10.44 5.33 -9.76
CA PHE A 81 -10.75 6.24 -8.66
C PHE A 81 -10.57 7.69 -9.09
N LYS A 82 -11.68 8.43 -9.19
CA LYS A 82 -11.70 9.80 -9.72
C LYS A 82 -11.80 10.89 -8.65
N ALA A 83 -11.97 10.50 -7.39
CA ALA A 83 -12.28 11.45 -6.33
C ALA A 83 -11.08 12.31 -5.89
N TYR A 84 -9.87 11.78 -5.99
CA TYR A 84 -8.68 12.43 -5.43
C TYR A 84 -7.61 12.64 -6.50
N ASP A 85 -7.70 13.78 -7.17
CA ASP A 85 -6.64 14.27 -8.07
C ASP A 85 -5.69 15.16 -7.29
N PHE A 86 -4.55 14.63 -6.88
CA PHE A 86 -3.55 15.37 -6.10
C PHE A 86 -2.37 15.87 -6.97
N LEU A 87 -2.34 15.50 -8.24
CA LEU A 87 -1.26 15.88 -9.16
C LEU A 87 -1.60 17.17 -9.91
N ARG A 88 -0.63 18.05 -10.03
CA ARG A 88 -0.66 19.24 -10.85
C ARG A 88 -0.23 18.91 -12.28
N ASP A 89 -0.46 19.83 -13.20
CA ASP A 89 0.00 19.66 -14.58
C ASP A 89 1.51 19.40 -14.62
N HIS A 90 1.92 18.48 -15.49
CA HIS A 90 3.29 17.97 -15.63
C HIS A 90 3.84 17.29 -14.38
N GLU A 91 3.00 16.87 -13.44
CA GLU A 91 3.45 16.04 -12.31
C GLU A 91 3.17 14.56 -12.57
N VAL A 92 4.14 13.73 -12.16
CA VAL A 92 4.04 12.27 -12.27
C VAL A 92 4.42 11.59 -10.96
N VAL A 93 3.77 10.47 -10.68
CA VAL A 93 4.19 9.49 -9.67
C VAL A 93 4.69 8.25 -10.40
N LEU A 94 5.93 7.87 -10.15
CA LEU A 94 6.50 6.62 -10.66
C LEU A 94 6.08 5.48 -9.75
N THR A 95 5.47 4.43 -10.29
CA THR A 95 5.10 3.24 -9.52
C THR A 95 5.58 1.98 -10.19
N PHE A 96 6.04 1.01 -9.38
CA PHE A 96 6.56 -0.27 -9.82
C PHE A 96 5.91 -1.42 -9.08
N ASP A 97 5.40 -2.39 -9.83
CA ASP A 97 4.73 -3.57 -9.33
C ASP A 97 5.61 -4.82 -9.48
N ASP A 98 5.24 -5.88 -8.78
CA ASP A 98 5.71 -7.26 -8.88
C ASP A 98 7.12 -7.56 -8.37
N GLY A 99 7.99 -6.56 -8.17
CA GLY A 99 9.31 -6.80 -7.56
C GLY A 99 9.24 -7.33 -6.11
N PRO A 100 10.40 -7.43 -5.46
CA PRO A 100 11.74 -7.21 -6.00
C PRO A 100 12.23 -8.40 -6.85
N TRP A 101 13.10 -8.14 -7.81
CA TRP A 101 13.66 -9.17 -8.67
C TRP A 101 15.16 -8.97 -8.91
N PRO A 102 15.99 -10.03 -8.77
CA PRO A 102 17.44 -9.94 -8.98
C PRO A 102 17.80 -9.37 -10.35
N GLY A 103 18.79 -8.48 -10.36
CA GLY A 103 19.31 -7.84 -11.57
C GLY A 103 18.43 -6.70 -12.10
N ASN A 104 17.11 -6.85 -12.13
CA ASN A 104 16.21 -5.84 -12.69
C ASN A 104 15.88 -4.74 -11.67
N THR A 105 15.38 -5.08 -10.47
CA THR A 105 15.10 -4.09 -9.42
C THR A 105 16.34 -3.26 -9.05
N PRO A 106 17.55 -3.82 -8.88
CA PRO A 106 18.77 -3.03 -8.67
C PRO A 106 19.09 -2.05 -9.82
N ARG A 107 18.82 -2.41 -11.09
CA ARG A 107 18.96 -1.48 -12.22
C ARG A 107 17.96 -0.33 -12.15
N VAL A 108 16.71 -0.63 -11.78
CA VAL A 108 15.68 0.40 -11.55
C VAL A 108 16.13 1.35 -10.44
N LEU A 109 16.60 0.83 -9.31
CA LEU A 109 17.13 1.63 -8.20
C LEU A 109 18.28 2.52 -8.62
N LYS A 110 19.23 1.96 -9.40
CA LYS A 110 20.34 2.75 -9.94
C LYS A 110 19.86 3.91 -10.82
N ALA A 111 18.93 3.66 -11.74
CA ALA A 111 18.39 4.71 -12.61
C ALA A 111 17.68 5.81 -11.81
N LEU A 112 16.89 5.44 -10.79
CA LEU A 112 16.25 6.39 -9.89
C LEU A 112 17.27 7.19 -9.07
N ALA A 113 18.32 6.55 -8.57
CA ALA A 113 19.39 7.19 -7.82
C ALA A 113 20.19 8.16 -8.69
N ASP A 114 20.54 7.79 -9.93
CA ASP A 114 21.26 8.65 -10.88
C ASP A 114 20.48 9.95 -11.18
N GLN A 115 19.16 9.91 -11.09
CA GLN A 115 18.26 11.04 -11.24
C GLN A 115 17.73 11.61 -9.91
N CYS A 116 18.24 11.15 -8.77
CA CYS A 116 17.86 11.60 -7.43
C CYS A 116 16.35 11.62 -7.21
N THR A 117 15.62 10.73 -7.86
CA THR A 117 14.16 10.66 -7.80
C THR A 117 13.66 9.49 -6.98
N LYS A 118 12.39 9.49 -6.64
CA LYS A 118 11.75 8.50 -5.79
C LYS A 118 10.52 7.90 -6.48
N ALA A 119 10.16 6.70 -6.04
CA ALA A 119 9.02 5.97 -6.56
C ALA A 119 8.26 5.27 -5.43
N LEU A 120 7.09 4.74 -5.77
CA LEU A 120 6.27 3.88 -4.91
C LEU A 120 6.31 2.46 -5.48
N PHE A 121 6.72 1.50 -4.67
CA PHE A 121 6.85 0.10 -5.04
C PHE A 121 5.73 -0.72 -4.41
N PHE A 122 5.16 -1.65 -5.18
CA PHE A 122 4.15 -2.61 -4.76
C PHE A 122 4.68 -4.05 -4.95
N PRO A 123 5.52 -4.54 -4.02
CA PRO A 123 6.10 -5.86 -4.13
C PRO A 123 5.06 -6.97 -3.91
N ILE A 124 5.21 -8.09 -4.65
CA ILE A 124 4.53 -9.34 -4.34
C ILE A 124 5.15 -9.92 -3.07
N GLY A 125 4.34 -10.37 -2.12
CA GLY A 125 4.80 -10.90 -0.83
C GLY A 125 5.80 -12.05 -0.97
N LYS A 126 5.55 -13.00 -1.89
CA LYS A 126 6.51 -14.10 -2.18
C LYS A 126 7.85 -13.57 -2.66
N HIS A 127 7.87 -12.60 -3.56
CA HIS A 127 9.11 -12.01 -4.07
C HIS A 127 9.85 -11.23 -2.99
N ALA A 128 9.12 -10.52 -2.12
CA ALA A 128 9.69 -9.88 -0.93
C ALA A 128 10.37 -10.90 0.00
N GLY A 129 9.72 -12.06 0.21
CA GLY A 129 10.27 -13.16 1.02
C GLY A 129 11.47 -13.85 0.36
N TRP A 130 11.52 -13.95 -0.96
CA TRP A 130 12.64 -14.55 -1.68
C TRP A 130 13.86 -13.63 -1.79
N HIS A 131 13.66 -12.33 -1.84
CA HIS A 131 14.71 -11.31 -2.06
C HIS A 131 14.62 -10.17 -1.06
N PRO A 132 14.62 -10.47 0.26
CA PRO A 132 14.47 -9.45 1.30
C PRO A 132 15.61 -8.44 1.30
N GLU A 133 16.82 -8.84 0.85
CA GLU A 133 17.98 -7.94 0.72
C GLU A 133 17.71 -6.82 -0.30
N ILE A 134 17.11 -7.15 -1.45
CA ILE A 134 16.78 -6.17 -2.48
C ILE A 134 15.66 -5.23 -1.99
N LEU A 135 14.65 -5.76 -1.29
CA LEU A 135 13.60 -4.90 -0.75
C LEU A 135 14.12 -3.93 0.33
N LYS A 136 15.14 -4.36 1.11
CA LYS A 136 15.84 -3.46 2.04
C LYS A 136 16.61 -2.36 1.30
N GLU A 137 17.18 -2.66 0.14
CA GLU A 137 17.82 -1.63 -0.71
C GLU A 137 16.78 -0.62 -1.21
N VAL A 138 15.59 -1.08 -1.66
CA VAL A 138 14.46 -0.18 -2.03
C VAL A 138 14.12 0.75 -0.88
N ALA A 139 13.95 0.20 0.33
CA ALA A 139 13.64 1.00 1.53
C ALA A 139 14.80 1.94 1.91
N GLY A 140 16.04 1.44 1.90
CA GLY A 140 17.24 2.21 2.22
C GLY A 140 17.48 3.38 1.26
N ALA A 141 17.06 3.23 0.01
CA ALA A 141 17.08 4.31 -0.97
C ALA A 141 15.97 5.35 -0.76
N GLY A 142 15.10 5.17 0.24
CA GLY A 142 14.05 6.13 0.62
C GLY A 142 12.83 6.12 -0.30
N HIS A 143 12.59 5.02 -1.02
CA HIS A 143 11.37 4.80 -1.75
C HIS A 143 10.23 4.41 -0.81
N THR A 144 8.98 4.69 -1.23
CA THR A 144 7.80 4.22 -0.52
C THR A 144 7.49 2.79 -0.94
N ILE A 145 7.10 1.94 0.01
CA ILE A 145 6.79 0.54 -0.24
C ILE A 145 5.38 0.25 0.28
N GLY A 146 4.50 -0.17 -0.60
CA GLY A 146 3.18 -0.70 -0.31
C GLY A 146 3.15 -2.23 -0.37
N SER A 147 2.00 -2.82 -0.80
CA SER A 147 1.82 -4.26 -0.95
C SER A 147 1.00 -4.61 -2.19
N HIS A 148 1.25 -5.80 -2.76
CA HIS A 148 0.63 -6.30 -4.00
C HIS A 148 0.18 -7.76 -3.88
N THR A 149 -0.47 -8.10 -2.77
CA THR A 149 -0.85 -9.46 -2.38
C THR A 149 0.34 -10.38 -2.05
N TRP A 150 0.04 -11.58 -1.57
CA TRP A 150 1.03 -12.62 -1.29
C TRP A 150 1.60 -13.26 -2.56
N SER A 151 0.72 -13.64 -3.51
CA SER A 151 1.10 -14.46 -4.68
C SER A 151 0.57 -13.95 -6.01
N HIS A 152 0.13 -12.69 -6.07
CA HIS A 152 -0.42 -12.05 -7.27
C HIS A 152 -1.68 -12.73 -7.82
N LYS A 153 -2.50 -13.33 -6.95
CA LYS A 153 -3.79 -13.89 -7.37
C LYS A 153 -4.78 -12.79 -7.78
N ASP A 154 -5.59 -13.11 -8.78
CA ASP A 154 -6.78 -12.31 -9.13
C ASP A 154 -7.83 -12.45 -8.03
N LEU A 155 -7.99 -11.41 -7.20
CA LEU A 155 -8.87 -11.46 -6.04
C LEU A 155 -10.36 -11.48 -6.39
N THR A 156 -10.72 -11.27 -7.67
CA THR A 156 -12.11 -11.44 -8.15
C THR A 156 -12.47 -12.90 -8.41
N ARG A 157 -11.51 -13.83 -8.32
CA ARG A 157 -11.66 -15.25 -8.66
C ARG A 157 -11.43 -16.20 -7.50
N VAL A 158 -11.30 -15.65 -6.31
CA VAL A 158 -11.09 -16.42 -5.07
C VAL A 158 -12.19 -16.07 -4.08
N THR A 159 -12.31 -16.86 -3.01
CA THR A 159 -13.25 -16.55 -1.94
C THR A 159 -12.85 -15.28 -1.18
N PRO A 160 -13.78 -14.58 -0.51
CA PRO A 160 -13.44 -13.41 0.31
C PRO A 160 -12.37 -13.67 1.36
N GLN A 161 -12.38 -14.87 1.96
CA GLN A 161 -11.35 -15.25 2.94
C GLN A 161 -9.98 -15.41 2.29
N GLU A 162 -9.88 -16.12 1.14
CA GLU A 162 -8.63 -16.23 0.40
C GLU A 162 -8.12 -14.88 -0.08
N ALA A 163 -9.02 -13.97 -0.50
CA ALA A 163 -8.64 -12.62 -0.89
C ALA A 163 -8.06 -11.84 0.29
N THR A 164 -8.68 -11.95 1.48
CA THR A 164 -8.16 -11.37 2.72
C THR A 164 -6.81 -11.96 3.09
N ASP A 165 -6.63 -13.28 2.98
CA ASP A 165 -5.36 -13.96 3.25
C ASP A 165 -4.25 -13.50 2.29
N GLU A 166 -4.56 -13.33 1.01
CA GLU A 166 -3.63 -12.80 0.01
C GLU A 166 -3.18 -11.36 0.33
N ILE A 167 -4.09 -10.50 0.77
CA ILE A 167 -3.79 -9.12 1.18
C ILE A 167 -2.91 -9.10 2.42
N GLU A 168 -3.35 -9.75 3.49
CA GLU A 168 -2.67 -9.68 4.78
C GLU A 168 -1.33 -10.43 4.79
N LYS A 169 -1.22 -11.60 4.13
CA LYS A 169 0.06 -12.28 3.93
C LYS A 169 1.03 -11.41 3.11
N GLY A 170 0.53 -10.69 2.11
CA GLY A 170 1.35 -9.74 1.34
C GLY A 170 1.94 -8.65 2.23
N ILE A 171 1.11 -8.01 3.06
CA ILE A 171 1.55 -6.98 4.02
C ILE A 171 2.55 -7.58 5.03
N ALA A 172 2.25 -8.75 5.58
CA ALA A 172 3.13 -9.43 6.54
C ALA A 172 4.50 -9.77 5.93
N ALA A 173 4.52 -10.30 4.72
CA ALA A 173 5.77 -10.67 4.03
C ALA A 173 6.65 -9.47 3.74
N VAL A 174 6.06 -8.36 3.29
CA VAL A 174 6.78 -7.10 3.09
C VAL A 174 7.37 -6.59 4.40
N SER A 175 6.60 -6.61 5.49
CA SER A 175 7.09 -6.22 6.83
C SER A 175 8.26 -7.08 7.28
N ILE A 176 8.13 -8.41 7.18
CA ILE A 176 9.20 -9.38 7.53
C ILE A 176 10.47 -9.09 6.71
N ALA A 177 10.33 -8.93 5.40
CA ALA A 177 11.45 -8.63 4.51
C ALA A 177 12.16 -7.32 4.87
N LEU A 178 11.42 -6.34 5.37
CA LEU A 178 11.94 -5.06 5.87
C LEU A 178 12.53 -5.12 7.30
N GLY A 179 12.59 -6.30 7.90
CA GLY A 179 13.08 -6.51 9.27
C GLY A 179 12.03 -6.18 10.33
N ASN A 180 10.81 -6.62 10.11
CA ASN A 180 9.64 -6.41 10.97
C ASN A 180 9.29 -4.92 11.17
N LYS A 181 9.44 -4.14 10.11
CA LYS A 181 9.03 -2.73 10.11
C LYS A 181 7.63 -2.58 9.52
N PRO A 182 6.87 -1.57 9.95
CA PRO A 182 5.59 -1.24 9.34
C PRO A 182 5.72 -0.95 7.85
N VAL A 183 4.67 -1.28 7.09
CA VAL A 183 4.60 -1.09 5.64
C VAL A 183 3.92 0.23 5.30
N GLY A 184 4.26 0.85 4.21
CA GLY A 184 3.52 2.01 3.70
C GLY A 184 2.04 1.64 3.50
N PRO A 185 1.09 2.51 3.89
CA PRO A 185 -0.33 2.18 3.95
C PRO A 185 -0.97 2.22 2.56
N PHE A 186 -0.33 1.59 1.58
CA PHE A 186 -0.77 1.56 0.20
C PHE A 186 -0.83 0.14 -0.34
N PHE A 187 -1.87 -0.11 -1.12
CA PHE A 187 -2.11 -1.39 -1.77
C PHE A 187 -2.46 -1.19 -3.23
N ARG A 188 -2.00 -2.10 -4.09
CA ARG A 188 -2.47 -2.20 -5.48
C ARG A 188 -3.00 -3.59 -5.73
N PHE A 189 -4.19 -3.66 -6.35
CA PHE A 189 -4.81 -4.93 -6.72
C PHE A 189 -4.12 -5.53 -7.97
N PRO A 190 -3.84 -6.85 -7.98
CA PRO A 190 -3.38 -7.54 -9.17
C PRO A 190 -4.25 -7.29 -10.40
N ALA A 191 -3.62 -7.00 -11.53
CA ALA A 191 -4.29 -6.64 -12.78
C ALA A 191 -5.29 -5.48 -12.65
N LEU A 192 -5.17 -4.63 -11.62
CA LEU A 192 -6.07 -3.53 -11.27
C LEU A 192 -7.53 -3.95 -11.04
N ARG A 193 -7.79 -5.22 -10.72
CA ARG A 193 -9.13 -5.74 -10.45
C ARG A 193 -9.50 -5.56 -8.99
N ASN A 194 -10.44 -4.64 -8.75
CA ASN A 194 -10.82 -4.15 -7.42
C ASN A 194 -12.16 -4.77 -6.97
N PRO A 195 -12.20 -5.96 -6.32
CA PRO A 195 -13.45 -6.50 -5.79
C PRO A 195 -14.01 -5.56 -4.71
N PRO A 196 -15.31 -5.18 -4.78
CA PRO A 196 -15.88 -4.19 -3.84
C PRO A 196 -15.73 -4.56 -2.37
N GLU A 197 -15.80 -5.84 -2.03
CA GLU A 197 -15.61 -6.34 -0.66
C GLU A 197 -14.19 -6.09 -0.17
N MET A 198 -13.18 -6.27 -1.02
CA MET A 198 -11.78 -6.03 -0.67
C MET A 198 -11.43 -4.54 -0.65
N VAL A 199 -12.09 -3.73 -1.48
CA VAL A 199 -12.01 -2.26 -1.37
C VAL A 199 -12.52 -1.82 0.00
N LYS A 200 -13.69 -2.33 0.43
CA LYS A 200 -14.22 -2.05 1.77
C LYS A 200 -13.25 -2.55 2.86
N TYR A 201 -12.76 -3.77 2.73
CA TYR A 201 -11.81 -4.35 3.68
C TYR A 201 -10.56 -3.49 3.86
N LEU A 202 -9.95 -3.02 2.77
CA LEU A 202 -8.79 -2.12 2.82
C LEU A 202 -9.17 -0.76 3.45
N GLY A 203 -10.40 -0.29 3.21
CA GLY A 203 -10.94 0.89 3.89
C GLY A 203 -10.98 0.74 5.40
N ASP A 204 -11.51 -0.39 5.89
CA ASP A 204 -11.57 -0.72 7.32
C ASP A 204 -10.14 -0.88 7.93
N ARG A 205 -9.14 -1.21 7.10
CA ARG A 205 -7.70 -1.28 7.46
C ARG A 205 -6.97 0.06 7.34
N ASN A 206 -7.63 1.12 6.91
CA ASN A 206 -7.02 2.42 6.61
C ASN A 206 -5.87 2.32 5.59
N VAL A 207 -6.00 1.47 4.59
CA VAL A 207 -5.04 1.27 3.51
C VAL A 207 -5.55 1.93 2.24
N GLY A 208 -4.78 2.89 1.71
CA GLY A 208 -5.10 3.57 0.45
C GLY A 208 -4.86 2.67 -0.76
N ILE A 209 -5.75 2.76 -1.75
CA ILE A 209 -5.72 1.92 -2.94
C ILE A 209 -5.14 2.70 -4.11
N PHE A 210 -4.07 2.20 -4.70
CA PHE A 210 -3.49 2.79 -5.91
C PHE A 210 -3.93 2.01 -7.15
N SER A 211 -4.67 2.68 -8.03
CA SER A 211 -4.82 2.32 -9.42
C SER A 211 -3.74 3.04 -10.25
N THR A 212 -4.03 3.43 -11.46
CA THR A 212 -3.11 4.14 -12.35
C THR A 212 -3.85 5.19 -13.17
N ASP A 213 -3.12 6.15 -13.72
CA ASP A 213 -3.58 7.02 -14.78
C ASP A 213 -3.01 6.57 -16.14
N MET A 214 -1.85 5.92 -16.09
CA MET A 214 -1.14 5.48 -17.27
C MET A 214 -0.57 4.08 -17.09
N TYR A 215 -1.21 3.10 -17.71
CA TYR A 215 -0.73 1.73 -17.74
C TYR A 215 0.30 1.57 -18.86
N SER A 216 1.56 1.33 -18.54
CA SER A 216 2.64 1.19 -19.53
C SER A 216 2.44 0.01 -20.47
N PHE A 217 1.81 -1.09 -19.99
CA PHE A 217 1.74 -2.40 -20.64
C PHE A 217 3.13 -3.03 -20.89
N ASP A 218 4.14 -2.63 -20.13
CA ASP A 218 5.53 -3.10 -20.25
C ASP A 218 5.67 -4.62 -20.10
N PHE A 219 4.80 -5.27 -19.32
CA PHE A 219 4.77 -6.74 -19.20
C PHE A 219 4.51 -7.48 -20.53
N LYS A 220 3.99 -6.78 -21.56
CA LYS A 220 3.82 -7.30 -22.93
C LYS A 220 5.02 -7.01 -23.83
N MET A 221 5.98 -6.21 -23.36
CA MET A 221 7.06 -5.68 -24.16
C MET A 221 8.39 -6.38 -23.85
N ARG A 222 9.18 -6.59 -24.89
CA ARG A 222 10.48 -7.24 -24.76
C ARG A 222 11.65 -6.32 -25.07
N LYS A 223 11.38 -5.14 -25.63
CA LYS A 223 12.39 -4.16 -26.03
C LYS A 223 12.19 -2.87 -25.26
N PRO A 224 13.26 -2.23 -24.76
CA PRO A 224 13.19 -0.97 -24.04
C PRO A 224 12.46 0.13 -24.83
N ASP A 225 12.71 0.26 -26.11
CA ASP A 225 12.09 1.27 -26.98
C ASP A 225 10.57 1.19 -27.00
N GLN A 226 10.00 -0.02 -26.89
CA GLN A 226 8.56 -0.21 -26.84
C GLN A 226 7.98 0.36 -25.54
N VAL A 227 8.67 0.14 -24.41
CA VAL A 227 8.27 0.66 -23.10
C VAL A 227 8.36 2.19 -23.11
N ILE A 228 9.48 2.76 -23.59
CA ILE A 228 9.69 4.19 -23.70
C ILE A 228 8.55 4.82 -24.51
N LYS A 229 8.31 4.31 -25.73
CA LYS A 229 7.25 4.81 -26.60
C LYS A 229 5.88 4.75 -25.94
N SER A 230 5.56 3.64 -25.27
CA SER A 230 4.27 3.45 -24.61
C SER A 230 4.05 4.46 -23.47
N VAL A 231 5.05 4.64 -22.61
CA VAL A 231 4.97 5.56 -21.47
C VAL A 231 4.86 7.00 -21.98
N MET A 232 5.77 7.42 -22.86
CA MET A 232 5.81 8.81 -23.32
C MET A 232 4.58 9.22 -24.12
N ALA A 233 4.08 8.38 -25.03
CA ALA A 233 2.88 8.69 -25.81
C ALA A 233 1.62 8.85 -24.95
N LYS A 234 1.52 8.08 -23.83
CA LYS A 234 0.42 8.24 -22.91
C LYS A 234 0.58 9.50 -22.06
N LEU A 235 1.80 9.76 -21.63
CA LEU A 235 2.09 10.95 -20.84
C LEU A 235 1.84 12.24 -21.63
N GLU A 236 2.23 12.30 -22.88
CA GLU A 236 1.92 13.43 -23.79
C GLU A 236 0.41 13.65 -23.91
N LYS A 237 -0.37 12.57 -23.97
CA LYS A 237 -1.83 12.65 -24.06
C LYS A 237 -2.48 13.11 -22.76
N HIS A 238 -1.99 12.70 -21.59
CA HIS A 238 -2.61 12.97 -20.30
C HIS A 238 -2.02 14.19 -19.58
N GLY A 239 -0.79 14.58 -19.89
CA GLY A 239 -0.08 15.71 -19.32
C GLY A 239 0.44 15.50 -17.90
N LYS A 240 -0.11 14.54 -17.13
CA LYS A 240 0.24 14.20 -15.76
C LYS A 240 -0.24 12.79 -15.41
N GLY A 241 0.19 12.22 -14.28
CA GLY A 241 -0.46 11.03 -13.75
C GLY A 241 0.44 10.05 -13.00
N ILE A 242 -0.21 9.03 -12.48
CA ILE A 242 0.41 7.86 -11.84
C ILE A 242 0.78 6.85 -12.93
N ILE A 243 2.08 6.61 -13.09
CA ILE A 243 2.63 5.71 -14.12
C ILE A 243 2.83 4.32 -13.51
N LEU A 244 2.17 3.30 -14.06
CA LEU A 244 2.34 1.91 -13.67
C LEU A 244 3.35 1.23 -14.59
N MET A 245 4.42 0.73 -14.00
CA MET A 245 5.47 -0.10 -14.60
C MET A 245 5.76 -1.30 -13.69
N HIS A 246 6.61 -2.23 -14.15
CA HIS A 246 6.97 -3.41 -13.39
C HIS A 246 8.50 -3.52 -13.29
N ASP A 247 9.06 -3.42 -12.08
CA ASP A 247 10.50 -3.42 -11.85
C ASP A 247 11.16 -4.80 -12.02
N PHE A 248 10.37 -5.87 -12.04
CA PHE A 248 10.87 -7.21 -12.35
C PHE A 248 11.08 -7.43 -13.85
N GLN A 249 10.54 -6.56 -14.72
CA GLN A 249 10.67 -6.67 -16.18
C GLN A 249 12.02 -6.14 -16.66
N HIS A 250 12.74 -6.98 -17.43
CA HIS A 250 14.03 -6.59 -17.98
C HIS A 250 13.95 -5.37 -18.91
N ALA A 251 12.98 -5.37 -19.84
CA ALA A 251 12.81 -4.25 -20.76
C ALA A 251 12.51 -2.92 -20.04
N THR A 252 11.80 -2.95 -18.92
CA THR A 252 11.50 -1.77 -18.11
C THR A 252 12.77 -1.28 -17.40
N SER A 253 13.55 -2.19 -16.80
CA SER A 253 14.79 -1.83 -16.13
C SER A 253 15.81 -1.18 -17.07
N GLU A 254 15.83 -1.57 -18.35
CA GLU A 254 16.68 -0.97 -19.38
C GLU A 254 16.08 0.33 -19.96
N ALA A 255 14.75 0.45 -20.01
CA ALA A 255 14.07 1.64 -20.54
C ALA A 255 14.11 2.83 -19.59
N LEU A 256 14.16 2.57 -18.28
CA LEU A 256 13.95 3.58 -17.24
C LEU A 256 14.92 4.76 -17.31
N PRO A 257 16.22 4.60 -17.56
CA PRO A 257 17.13 5.75 -17.69
C PRO A 257 16.70 6.75 -18.76
N GLU A 258 16.25 6.26 -19.94
CA GLU A 258 15.80 7.12 -21.02
C GLU A 258 14.39 7.71 -20.72
N ILE A 259 13.52 6.96 -20.07
CA ILE A 259 12.22 7.48 -19.60
C ILE A 259 12.45 8.67 -18.67
N LEU A 260 13.31 8.51 -17.64
CA LEU A 260 13.61 9.59 -16.68
C LEU A 260 14.25 10.81 -17.37
N LYS A 261 15.13 10.59 -18.36
CA LYS A 261 15.68 11.66 -19.18
C LYS A 261 14.58 12.40 -19.94
N LYS A 262 13.67 11.68 -20.60
CA LYS A 262 12.55 12.26 -21.35
C LYS A 262 11.55 12.99 -20.46
N LEU A 263 11.30 12.50 -19.27
CA LEU A 263 10.49 13.21 -18.26
C LEU A 263 11.12 14.57 -17.95
N LYS A 264 12.42 14.59 -17.71
CA LYS A 264 13.16 15.83 -17.45
C LYS A 264 13.11 16.79 -18.63
N ASP A 265 13.47 16.30 -19.82
CA ASP A 265 13.51 17.11 -21.05
C ASP A 265 12.12 17.68 -21.42
N GLY A 266 11.05 16.94 -21.10
CA GLY A 266 9.66 17.37 -21.27
C GLY A 266 9.12 18.25 -20.14
N GLY A 267 9.94 18.64 -19.16
CA GLY A 267 9.54 19.52 -18.06
C GLY A 267 8.64 18.85 -17.01
N TYR A 268 8.55 17.52 -17.02
CA TYR A 268 7.80 16.77 -16.00
C TYR A 268 8.50 16.79 -14.65
N LYS A 269 7.71 16.69 -13.60
CA LYS A 269 8.14 16.80 -12.21
C LYS A 269 7.72 15.54 -11.45
N VAL A 270 8.66 14.90 -10.79
CA VAL A 270 8.33 13.72 -9.99
C VAL A 270 7.84 14.13 -8.61
N VAL A 271 6.72 13.55 -8.20
CA VAL A 271 6.13 13.68 -6.87
C VAL A 271 6.37 12.39 -6.11
N GLN A 272 6.96 12.48 -4.93
CA GLN A 272 7.04 11.37 -4.00
C GLN A 272 5.76 11.29 -3.18
N VAL A 273 5.21 10.09 -3.04
CA VAL A 273 4.05 9.82 -2.19
C VAL A 273 4.50 9.08 -0.93
N THR A 274 4.04 9.53 0.22
CA THR A 274 4.24 8.88 1.53
C THR A 274 2.92 8.74 2.27
N GLY A 275 2.79 7.75 3.14
CA GLY A 275 1.63 7.60 4.01
C GLY A 275 1.83 8.33 5.34
N LYS A 276 0.75 8.85 5.92
CA LYS A 276 0.76 9.50 7.23
C LYS A 276 0.96 8.49 8.36
N THR A 277 0.24 7.38 8.29
CA THR A 277 0.29 6.30 9.29
C THR A 277 0.59 4.99 8.57
N PRO A 278 1.72 4.34 8.86
CA PRO A 278 2.02 3.03 8.26
C PRO A 278 0.98 1.97 8.67
N VAL A 279 0.90 0.88 7.90
CA VAL A 279 0.07 -0.27 8.26
C VAL A 279 0.92 -1.31 9.00
N GLU A 280 0.39 -1.75 10.14
CA GLU A 280 0.97 -2.85 10.91
C GLU A 280 0.43 -4.19 10.39
N PRO A 281 1.28 -5.20 10.18
CA PRO A 281 0.82 -6.53 9.82
C PRO A 281 0.11 -7.18 11.02
N LYS A 282 -0.90 -8.00 10.74
CA LYS A 282 -1.54 -8.80 11.78
C LYS A 282 -0.65 -9.97 12.18
N LYS A 283 -0.54 -10.21 13.49
CA LYS A 283 0.37 -11.22 14.05
C LYS A 283 0.14 -12.63 13.47
N GLU A 284 -1.12 -13.04 13.33
CA GLU A 284 -1.48 -14.34 12.78
C GLU A 284 -0.97 -14.55 11.35
N TYR A 285 -0.91 -13.50 10.53
CA TYR A 285 -0.36 -13.59 9.19
C TYR A 285 1.17 -13.50 9.17
N VAL A 286 1.78 -12.79 10.11
CA VAL A 286 3.24 -12.84 10.31
C VAL A 286 3.67 -14.26 10.64
N ASP A 287 3.00 -14.92 11.63
CA ASP A 287 3.29 -16.30 12.03
C ASP A 287 3.07 -17.28 10.85
N ALA A 288 2.00 -17.09 10.07
CA ALA A 288 1.70 -17.93 8.91
C ALA A 288 2.77 -17.80 7.82
N VAL A 289 3.20 -16.57 7.51
CA VAL A 289 4.23 -16.30 6.48
C VAL A 289 5.58 -16.84 6.94
N LEU A 290 5.98 -16.64 8.21
CA LEU A 290 7.23 -17.19 8.74
C LEU A 290 7.26 -18.71 8.63
N LYS A 291 6.14 -19.39 8.93
CA LYS A 291 6.01 -20.84 8.75
C LYS A 291 6.13 -21.26 7.28
N GLU A 292 5.52 -20.51 6.36
CA GLU A 292 5.53 -20.81 4.93
C GLU A 292 6.92 -20.56 4.30
N ILE A 293 7.64 -19.51 4.72
CA ILE A 293 9.01 -19.20 4.26
C ILE A 293 10.02 -20.10 4.98
N GLY A 294 9.87 -20.30 6.28
CA GLY A 294 10.80 -21.12 7.12
C GLY A 294 10.69 -22.61 6.89
N GLY A 295 9.50 -23.12 6.50
CA GLY A 295 9.30 -24.53 6.15
C GLY A 295 10.20 -25.01 4.99
N GLY A 296 10.62 -24.11 4.12
CA GLY A 296 11.62 -24.38 3.10
C GLY A 296 13.07 -24.45 3.61
N LEU A 297 13.35 -23.87 4.78
CA LEU A 297 14.69 -23.93 5.42
C LEU A 297 14.83 -25.11 6.39
N ASP A 298 13.73 -25.51 7.05
CA ASP A 298 13.72 -26.69 7.93
C ASP A 298 13.66 -28.02 7.15
N GLU A 299 13.20 -28.01 5.91
CA GLU A 299 13.29 -29.16 4.99
C GLU A 299 14.67 -29.26 4.30
N ALA A 300 15.56 -28.30 4.48
CA ALA A 300 16.96 -28.48 4.09
C ALA A 300 17.52 -29.65 4.90
N ARG A 301 17.76 -30.78 4.22
CA ARG A 301 18.37 -31.97 4.85
C ARG A 301 19.56 -31.52 5.67
N PRO A 302 19.73 -32.03 6.93
CA PRO A 302 20.92 -31.74 7.72
C PRO A 302 22.16 -31.93 6.89
N MET A 303 23.14 -31.06 6.99
CA MET A 303 24.37 -31.09 6.21
C MET A 303 25.03 -32.49 6.26
N SER A 304 24.92 -33.17 7.40
CA SER A 304 25.36 -34.55 7.63
C SER A 304 24.65 -35.61 6.77
N SER A 305 23.46 -35.30 6.24
CA SER A 305 22.71 -36.19 5.33
C SER A 305 23.04 -35.96 3.84
N VAL A 306 23.70 -34.84 3.53
CA VAL A 306 24.06 -34.43 2.15
C VAL A 306 25.57 -34.55 1.92
N ILE A 307 26.38 -34.31 2.97
CA ILE A 307 27.85 -34.34 2.88
C ILE A 307 28.37 -35.49 3.76
N LYS A 308 28.95 -36.50 3.14
CA LYS A 308 29.67 -37.58 3.81
C LYS A 308 31.18 -37.34 3.63
N THR A 309 31.88 -37.07 4.72
CA THR A 309 33.34 -37.01 4.70
C THR A 309 33.87 -38.44 4.51
N ILE A 310 34.56 -38.68 3.40
CA ILE A 310 35.31 -39.91 3.19
C ILE A 310 36.71 -39.58 3.65
N SER A 311 37.13 -40.10 4.80
CA SER A 311 38.51 -40.04 5.23
C SER A 311 39.35 -40.91 4.30
N GLY A 312 40.20 -40.27 3.48
CA GLY A 312 41.26 -40.97 2.80
C GLY A 312 42.31 -41.44 3.83
N ASN A 313 42.70 -42.69 3.77
CA ASN A 313 43.87 -43.22 4.46
C ASN A 313 45.14 -42.58 3.89
#